data_73b0b6d8c7a839f9865b36d12f1b4cde
#
_entry.id   73b0b6d8c7a839f9865b36d12f1b4cde
#
_cell.length_a   1.000
_cell.length_b   1.000
_cell.length_c   1.000
_cell.angle_alpha   90.00
_cell.angle_beta   90.00
_cell.angle_gamma   90.00
#
_symmetry.space_group_name_H-M   'P 1'
#
loop_
_entity.id
_entity.type
_entity.pdbx_description
1 polymer ?
#
loop_
_entity_poly.entity_id
_entity_poly.type
_entity_poly.pdbx_seq_one_letter_code
_entity_poly.pdbx_strand_id
1 'polypeptide(L)'
;MIGSLLVTVLLAGSPLKLNGDNISQIVNELTTEEKAALLVGSGAKAFDGVGYTTLYVKGSAGTTHPIERLGIPAIVLADGPAGVRIDDRPCTKFPIGTSLASTWNPSLVEEVGGAIGNEVLEYGVDVLLAPGINIQRNPLCGRNFEYYSEDPLLAGRVAAGYIRGIQSQGVGTSIKHFAANNQELNRLYLDARVPVRALREIYLRNFEIAIKESDPWTVMTSYNYVNGTLAAENHDLATGVLRDDWGYKGVVMTDWAAGLYSDKMVASGNDMIQPGSDEHYNRLVNSMTDGSLPMPVVDTAVARLLRLIVKCPRFKGYEYSNKPNLRHNASVARKAAEEGIVLLKNDAASLPLAPESKIALFGVTSYEFITGGTGAGNVNGSYVIDLKKGLSDAGFGLDKTTDDFYKDCLKYERFNTRRINSKFDKWFVDAERPAEAMPSKAVL
;
A
#
# COMPACT_ATOMS: atom_id res chain seq x y z
N MET A 1 8.01 36.90 -67.78
CA MET A 1 8.21 35.66 -67.04
C MET A 1 8.03 35.97 -65.54
N ILE A 2 6.85 35.60 -65.03
CA ILE A 2 6.49 35.81 -63.64
C ILE A 2 6.72 34.46 -62.97
N GLY A 3 7.78 34.37 -62.12
CA GLY A 3 8.09 33.18 -61.36
C GLY A 3 7.15 33.06 -60.14
N SER A 4 6.33 32.02 -60.16
CA SER A 4 5.46 31.66 -59.00
C SER A 4 6.29 31.01 -57.88
N LEU A 5 6.40 31.71 -56.74
CA LEU A 5 7.01 31.19 -55.53
C LEU A 5 5.99 30.30 -54.84
N LEU A 6 6.16 28.97 -54.91
CA LEU A 6 5.40 28.04 -54.12
C LEU A 6 5.91 28.13 -52.64
N VAL A 7 5.13 28.79 -51.79
CA VAL A 7 5.34 28.72 -50.34
C VAL A 7 4.76 27.42 -49.84
N THR A 8 5.61 26.45 -49.56
CA THR A 8 5.21 25.20 -48.86
C THR A 8 4.95 25.55 -47.41
N VAL A 9 3.71 25.75 -47.03
CA VAL A 9 3.31 25.84 -45.61
C VAL A 9 3.43 24.44 -45.04
N LEU A 10 4.51 24.20 -44.29
CA LEU A 10 4.61 23.07 -43.41
C LEU A 10 3.50 23.26 -42.34
N LEU A 11 2.39 22.55 -42.49
CA LEU A 11 1.43 22.36 -41.43
C LEU A 11 2.17 21.63 -40.29
N ALA A 12 2.60 22.40 -39.26
CA ALA A 12 3.06 21.81 -38.02
C ALA A 12 1.90 20.97 -37.49
N GLY A 13 1.99 19.66 -37.63
CA GLY A 13 1.05 18.74 -37.03
C GLY A 13 0.90 19.02 -35.52
N SER A 14 -0.29 18.82 -34.97
CA SER A 14 -0.50 18.96 -33.53
C SER A 14 0.57 18.14 -32.78
N PRO A 15 1.16 18.67 -31.71
CA PRO A 15 2.21 17.96 -30.99
C PRO A 15 1.70 16.61 -30.51
N LEU A 16 2.51 15.57 -30.65
CA LEU A 16 2.18 14.21 -30.23
C LEU A 16 1.87 14.20 -28.72
N LYS A 17 0.69 13.73 -28.35
CA LYS A 17 0.27 13.59 -26.96
C LYS A 17 -0.25 12.18 -26.72
N LEU A 18 -0.01 11.65 -25.51
CA LEU A 18 -0.53 10.35 -25.08
C LEU A 18 -2.07 10.34 -25.14
N ASN A 19 -2.65 9.30 -25.76
CA ASN A 19 -4.10 9.14 -25.88
C ASN A 19 -4.60 7.69 -25.69
N GLY A 20 -3.74 6.80 -25.23
CA GLY A 20 -4.08 5.39 -25.01
C GLY A 20 -3.87 4.48 -26.22
N ASP A 21 -4.15 4.95 -27.44
CA ASP A 21 -3.98 4.16 -28.68
C ASP A 21 -2.57 4.27 -29.26
N ASN A 22 -1.84 5.33 -28.90
CA ASN A 22 -0.52 5.66 -29.45
C ASN A 22 0.66 5.33 -28.52
N ILE A 23 0.47 4.44 -27.54
CA ILE A 23 1.50 4.12 -26.53
C ILE A 23 2.85 3.76 -27.17
N SER A 24 2.85 2.92 -28.22
CA SER A 24 4.10 2.54 -28.90
C SER A 24 4.79 3.73 -29.58
N GLN A 25 4.04 4.68 -30.11
CA GLN A 25 4.59 5.90 -30.67
C GLN A 25 5.19 6.79 -29.59
N ILE A 26 4.51 6.93 -28.46
CA ILE A 26 5.01 7.68 -27.30
C ILE A 26 6.30 7.07 -26.75
N VAL A 27 6.36 5.73 -26.61
CA VAL A 27 7.58 5.03 -26.15
C VAL A 27 8.77 5.33 -27.05
N ASN A 28 8.56 5.35 -28.38
CA ASN A 28 9.63 5.66 -29.35
C ASN A 28 10.05 7.14 -29.33
N GLU A 29 9.17 8.04 -28.93
CA GLU A 29 9.43 9.49 -28.84
C GLU A 29 10.12 9.91 -27.55
N LEU A 30 10.03 9.10 -26.50
CA LEU A 30 10.67 9.36 -25.21
C LEU A 30 12.19 9.25 -25.30
N THR A 31 12.93 10.24 -24.74
CA THR A 31 14.37 10.15 -24.59
C THR A 31 14.76 9.12 -23.52
N THR A 32 16.03 8.75 -23.47
CA THR A 32 16.58 7.85 -22.44
C THR A 32 16.31 8.40 -21.02
N GLU A 33 16.52 9.70 -20.83
CA GLU A 33 16.30 10.40 -19.56
C GLU A 33 14.84 10.42 -19.17
N GLU A 34 13.93 10.62 -20.12
CA GLU A 34 12.49 10.61 -19.87
C GLU A 34 11.97 9.20 -19.53
N LYS A 35 12.51 8.17 -20.19
CA LYS A 35 12.21 6.77 -19.85
C LYS A 35 12.67 6.46 -18.42
N ALA A 36 13.89 6.85 -18.05
CA ALA A 36 14.40 6.70 -16.69
C ALA A 36 13.53 7.44 -15.68
N ALA A 37 13.14 8.69 -15.97
CA ALA A 37 12.29 9.49 -15.09
C ALA A 37 10.90 8.86 -14.89
N LEU A 38 10.30 8.26 -15.92
CA LEU A 38 9.02 7.55 -15.79
C LEU A 38 9.11 6.31 -14.90
N LEU A 39 10.21 5.55 -14.99
CA LEU A 39 10.39 4.30 -14.21
C LEU A 39 10.84 4.54 -12.76
N VAL A 40 11.25 5.77 -12.42
CA VAL A 40 11.70 6.13 -11.07
C VAL A 40 10.69 7.10 -10.45
N GLY A 41 10.26 6.84 -9.22
CA GLY A 41 9.39 7.76 -8.51
C GLY A 41 10.02 9.14 -8.30
N SER A 42 9.20 10.15 -8.07
CA SER A 42 9.62 11.56 -7.91
C SER A 42 10.33 11.85 -6.59
N GLY A 43 10.64 10.84 -5.82
CA GLY A 43 11.16 10.93 -4.47
C GLY A 43 10.07 11.12 -3.43
N ALA A 44 10.31 10.60 -2.26
CA ALA A 44 9.49 10.86 -1.07
C ALA A 44 10.41 10.92 0.13
N LYS A 45 10.10 11.79 1.09
CA LYS A 45 10.79 11.75 2.38
C LYS A 45 10.32 10.50 3.12
N ALA A 46 11.26 9.73 3.68
CA ALA A 46 10.90 8.71 4.64
C ALA A 46 10.49 9.41 5.94
N PHE A 47 9.23 9.29 6.32
CA PHE A 47 8.74 9.74 7.60
C PHE A 47 8.11 8.55 8.31
N ASP A 48 8.63 8.21 9.48
CA ASP A 48 8.12 7.10 10.32
C ASP A 48 8.04 5.74 9.56
N GLY A 49 9.03 5.49 8.68
CA GLY A 49 9.13 4.24 7.92
C GLY A 49 8.19 4.11 6.72
N VAL A 50 7.52 5.19 6.30
CA VAL A 50 6.65 5.23 5.13
C VAL A 50 7.03 6.36 4.20
N GLY A 51 6.66 6.22 2.92
CA GLY A 51 6.78 7.30 1.95
C GLY A 51 5.87 8.48 2.31
N TYR A 52 6.36 9.69 2.15
CA TYR A 52 5.63 10.91 2.38
C TYR A 52 5.99 11.96 1.32
N THR A 53 5.00 12.49 0.62
CA THR A 53 5.17 13.62 -0.28
C THR A 53 4.08 14.67 -0.06
N THR A 54 4.37 15.90 -0.46
CA THR A 54 3.39 17.00 -0.50
C THR A 54 2.91 17.32 -1.91
N LEU A 55 3.46 16.59 -2.91
CA LEU A 55 3.12 16.79 -4.31
C LEU A 55 1.69 16.26 -4.58
N TYR A 56 0.85 17.11 -5.16
CA TYR A 56 -0.56 16.86 -5.52
C TYR A 56 -1.49 16.53 -4.35
N VAL A 57 -1.16 15.52 -3.53
CA VAL A 57 -1.94 15.11 -2.36
C VAL A 57 -1.00 14.98 -1.17
N LYS A 58 -1.14 15.91 -0.20
CA LYS A 58 -0.28 15.93 0.99
C LYS A 58 -0.46 14.69 1.85
N GLY A 59 0.66 14.08 2.22
CA GLY A 59 0.68 12.82 2.97
C GLY A 59 0.56 11.57 2.11
N SER A 60 0.42 11.70 0.78
CA SER A 60 0.50 10.54 -0.11
C SER A 60 1.89 9.92 -0.10
N ALA A 61 1.99 8.65 -0.50
CA ALA A 61 3.21 7.85 -0.38
C ALA A 61 4.26 8.19 -1.43
N GLY A 62 3.83 8.63 -2.62
CA GLY A 62 4.73 8.97 -3.74
C GLY A 62 3.97 9.36 -4.99
N THR A 63 4.71 9.78 -5.99
CA THR A 63 4.18 10.11 -7.33
C THR A 63 5.18 9.68 -8.42
N THR A 64 4.71 9.62 -9.67
CA THR A 64 5.61 9.54 -10.83
C THR A 64 5.97 10.92 -11.34
N HIS A 65 6.96 11.01 -12.25
CA HIS A 65 7.29 12.23 -12.96
C HIS A 65 6.33 12.47 -14.13
N PRO A 66 5.84 13.71 -14.36
CA PRO A 66 5.11 14.06 -15.56
C PRO A 66 6.06 14.28 -16.74
N ILE A 67 5.60 13.99 -17.97
CA ILE A 67 6.29 14.39 -19.20
C ILE A 67 5.33 15.29 -20.00
N GLU A 68 5.33 16.56 -19.67
CA GLU A 68 4.33 17.54 -20.15
C GLU A 68 4.31 17.67 -21.68
N ARG A 69 5.51 17.61 -22.33
CA ARG A 69 5.60 17.73 -23.80
C ARG A 69 4.83 16.61 -24.52
N LEU A 70 4.65 15.43 -23.88
CA LEU A 70 3.91 14.28 -24.41
C LEU A 70 2.53 14.09 -23.75
N GLY A 71 2.12 15.01 -22.88
CA GLY A 71 0.81 14.94 -22.21
C GLY A 71 0.70 13.78 -21.20
N ILE A 72 1.83 13.36 -20.62
CA ILE A 72 1.87 12.32 -19.59
C ILE A 72 1.80 12.98 -18.23
N PRO A 73 0.70 12.85 -17.46
CA PRO A 73 0.61 13.40 -16.12
C PRO A 73 1.37 12.52 -15.10
N ALA A 74 1.71 13.10 -13.96
CA ALA A 74 2.07 12.31 -12.80
C ALA A 74 0.84 11.53 -12.28
N ILE A 75 1.06 10.37 -11.67
CA ILE A 75 0.04 9.66 -10.88
C ILE A 75 0.41 9.70 -9.40
N VAL A 76 -0.61 9.64 -8.55
CA VAL A 76 -0.48 9.73 -7.09
C VAL A 76 -0.73 8.38 -6.46
N LEU A 77 0.20 7.96 -5.59
CA LEU A 77 0.18 6.71 -4.85
C LEU A 77 -0.06 7.03 -3.36
N ALA A 78 -1.00 6.36 -2.71
CA ALA A 78 -1.22 6.52 -1.27
C ALA A 78 -1.30 5.17 -0.57
N ASP A 79 -0.77 5.11 0.66
CA ASP A 79 -0.99 3.97 1.53
C ASP A 79 -2.46 3.84 1.95
N GLY A 80 -2.87 2.63 2.38
CA GLY A 80 -4.19 2.50 2.93
C GLY A 80 -4.81 1.12 3.00
N PRO A 81 -4.18 0.12 3.66
CA PRO A 81 -4.81 -1.21 3.81
C PRO A 81 -6.09 -1.18 4.67
N ALA A 82 -6.24 -0.19 5.56
CA ALA A 82 -7.41 -0.01 6.42
C ALA A 82 -8.10 1.35 6.23
N GLY A 83 -8.02 1.92 5.03
CA GLY A 83 -8.50 3.26 4.64
C GLY A 83 -7.37 4.14 4.11
N VAL A 84 -7.70 5.19 3.40
CA VAL A 84 -6.71 6.06 2.73
C VAL A 84 -5.83 6.78 3.75
N ARG A 85 -4.50 6.68 3.59
CA ARG A 85 -3.55 7.42 4.41
C ARG A 85 -3.07 8.66 3.67
N ILE A 86 -3.63 9.79 4.04
CA ILE A 86 -3.25 11.13 3.59
C ILE A 86 -3.37 12.11 4.75
N ASP A 87 -2.76 13.30 4.63
CA ASP A 87 -2.87 14.36 5.62
C ASP A 87 -3.99 15.35 5.29
N ASP A 88 -4.30 16.22 6.26
CA ASP A 88 -5.19 17.39 6.13
C ASP A 88 -6.64 17.08 5.76
N ARG A 89 -7.02 15.83 5.61
CA ARG A 89 -8.39 15.42 5.26
C ARG A 89 -8.83 14.24 6.11
N PRO A 90 -10.05 14.24 6.61
CA PRO A 90 -10.58 13.12 7.36
C PRO A 90 -10.85 11.94 6.43
N CYS A 91 -10.35 10.76 6.80
CA CYS A 91 -10.59 9.50 6.11
C CYS A 91 -11.32 8.52 7.04
N THR A 92 -12.04 7.58 6.48
CA THR A 92 -12.68 6.52 7.25
C THR A 92 -11.65 5.48 7.67
N LYS A 93 -11.63 5.12 8.96
CA LYS A 93 -10.92 3.94 9.46
C LYS A 93 -11.81 2.73 9.28
N PHE A 94 -11.40 1.81 8.41
CA PHE A 94 -12.07 0.54 8.20
C PHE A 94 -11.48 -0.54 9.10
N PRO A 95 -12.19 -1.67 9.33
CA PRO A 95 -11.63 -2.82 10.00
C PRO A 95 -10.34 -3.30 9.33
N ILE A 96 -9.40 -3.75 10.13
CA ILE A 96 -8.12 -4.29 9.65
C ILE A 96 -8.29 -5.59 8.88
N GLY A 97 -7.31 -5.97 8.07
CA GLY A 97 -7.36 -7.14 7.19
C GLY A 97 -7.79 -8.43 7.89
N THR A 98 -7.25 -8.69 9.07
CA THR A 98 -7.64 -9.86 9.90
C THR A 98 -9.13 -9.85 10.26
N SER A 99 -9.68 -8.69 10.62
CA SER A 99 -11.11 -8.55 10.94
C SER A 99 -12.00 -8.73 9.70
N LEU A 100 -11.58 -8.17 8.55
CA LEU A 100 -12.28 -8.38 7.28
C LEU A 100 -12.30 -9.85 6.87
N ALA A 101 -11.19 -10.57 7.04
CA ALA A 101 -11.13 -12.00 6.74
C ALA A 101 -12.01 -12.83 7.69
N SER A 102 -12.16 -12.42 8.97
CA SER A 102 -13.01 -13.08 9.94
C SER A 102 -14.50 -13.08 9.57
N THR A 103 -14.92 -12.21 8.67
CA THR A 103 -16.30 -12.21 8.13
C THR A 103 -16.58 -13.41 7.23
N TRP A 104 -15.57 -14.00 6.60
CA TRP A 104 -15.72 -15.04 5.55
C TRP A 104 -16.63 -14.60 4.39
N ASN A 105 -16.82 -13.30 4.23
CA ASN A 105 -17.77 -12.69 3.29
C ASN A 105 -17.06 -11.79 2.26
N PRO A 106 -16.54 -12.35 1.15
CA PRO A 106 -15.86 -11.57 0.12
C PRO A 106 -16.74 -10.45 -0.49
N SER A 107 -18.06 -10.64 -0.52
CA SER A 107 -18.99 -9.63 -1.04
C SER A 107 -19.08 -8.40 -0.12
N LEU A 108 -19.08 -8.59 1.19
CA LEU A 108 -18.99 -7.48 2.14
C LEU A 108 -17.64 -6.77 2.03
N VAL A 109 -16.56 -7.53 1.84
CA VAL A 109 -15.24 -6.93 1.65
C VAL A 109 -15.15 -6.16 0.33
N GLU A 110 -15.88 -6.57 -0.71
CA GLU A 110 -16.03 -5.80 -1.95
C GLU A 110 -16.79 -4.48 -1.70
N GLU A 111 -17.84 -4.46 -0.88
CA GLU A 111 -18.54 -3.24 -0.44
C GLU A 111 -17.60 -2.30 0.33
N VAL A 112 -16.77 -2.84 1.25
CA VAL A 112 -15.71 -2.08 1.94
C VAL A 112 -14.71 -1.51 0.94
N GLY A 113 -14.27 -2.31 -0.03
CA GLY A 113 -13.38 -1.85 -1.11
C GLY A 113 -13.99 -0.69 -1.89
N GLY A 114 -15.29 -0.75 -2.23
CA GLY A 114 -16.00 0.34 -2.90
C GLY A 114 -16.02 1.63 -2.10
N ALA A 115 -16.25 1.54 -0.78
CA ALA A 115 -16.24 2.70 0.12
C ALA A 115 -14.84 3.33 0.22
N ILE A 116 -13.77 2.51 0.34
CA ILE A 116 -12.39 3.00 0.33
C ILE A 116 -12.07 3.62 -1.03
N GLY A 117 -12.41 2.96 -2.14
CA GLY A 117 -12.17 3.45 -3.49
C GLY A 117 -12.83 4.81 -3.76
N ASN A 118 -14.00 5.08 -3.18
CA ASN A 118 -14.64 6.40 -3.23
C ASN A 118 -13.76 7.48 -2.58
N GLU A 119 -13.17 7.22 -1.41
CA GLU A 119 -12.24 8.17 -0.77
C GLU A 119 -10.97 8.35 -1.60
N VAL A 120 -10.41 7.26 -2.15
CA VAL A 120 -9.25 7.29 -3.05
C VAL A 120 -9.50 8.21 -4.24
N LEU A 121 -10.63 8.00 -4.93
CA LEU A 121 -11.03 8.80 -6.09
C LEU A 121 -11.21 10.27 -5.72
N GLU A 122 -12.06 10.55 -4.74
CA GLU A 122 -12.46 11.92 -4.41
C GLU A 122 -11.32 12.76 -3.80
N TYR A 123 -10.32 12.12 -3.21
CA TYR A 123 -9.14 12.80 -2.69
C TYR A 123 -7.98 12.93 -3.69
N GLY A 124 -8.17 12.49 -4.94
CA GLY A 124 -7.20 12.70 -6.00
C GLY A 124 -6.01 11.73 -5.98
N VAL A 125 -6.20 10.55 -5.40
CA VAL A 125 -5.24 9.44 -5.44
C VAL A 125 -5.58 8.52 -6.61
N ASP A 126 -4.57 8.11 -7.38
CA ASP A 126 -4.77 7.27 -8.56
C ASP A 126 -4.63 5.78 -8.25
N VAL A 127 -3.74 5.40 -7.33
CA VAL A 127 -3.50 4.00 -6.92
C VAL A 127 -3.37 3.91 -5.41
N LEU A 128 -4.16 3.05 -4.80
CA LEU A 128 -4.03 2.69 -3.39
C LEU A 128 -3.04 1.53 -3.21
N LEU A 129 -2.07 1.69 -2.32
CA LEU A 129 -1.06 0.67 -2.00
C LEU A 129 -1.63 -0.38 -1.04
N ALA A 130 -2.60 -1.12 -1.52
CA ALA A 130 -3.36 -2.15 -0.82
C ALA A 130 -3.97 -3.14 -1.83
N PRO A 131 -4.38 -4.34 -1.37
CA PRO A 131 -4.26 -4.90 -0.04
C PRO A 131 -2.89 -5.53 0.24
N GLY A 132 -2.52 -5.64 1.53
CA GLY A 132 -1.46 -6.53 1.99
C GLY A 132 -2.04 -7.93 2.18
N ILE A 133 -1.38 -8.97 1.61
CA ILE A 133 -1.92 -10.33 1.64
C ILE A 133 -0.91 -11.41 2.00
N ASN A 134 0.24 -11.06 2.56
CA ASN A 134 1.20 -12.07 2.98
C ASN A 134 0.56 -13.04 4.01
N ILE A 135 1.04 -14.28 3.99
CA ILE A 135 0.53 -15.33 4.88
C ILE A 135 0.88 -15.01 6.34
N GLN A 136 -0.09 -15.08 7.24
CA GLN A 136 0.08 -14.92 8.68
C GLN A 136 0.73 -16.19 9.26
N ARG A 137 2.02 -16.38 8.99
CA ARG A 137 2.76 -17.57 9.41
C ARG A 137 3.12 -17.58 10.89
N ASN A 138 3.48 -16.42 11.42
CA ASN A 138 3.95 -16.25 12.79
C ASN A 138 3.18 -15.11 13.45
N PRO A 139 2.56 -15.34 14.63
CA PRO A 139 1.78 -14.30 15.33
C PRO A 139 2.61 -13.09 15.73
N LEU A 140 3.94 -13.20 15.81
CA LEU A 140 4.85 -12.09 16.14
C LEU A 140 5.20 -11.21 14.93
N CYS A 141 4.69 -11.50 13.73
CA CYS A 141 4.88 -10.59 12.60
C CYS A 141 4.10 -9.30 12.80
N GLY A 142 4.81 -8.17 12.86
CA GLY A 142 4.24 -6.86 13.16
C GLY A 142 3.24 -6.33 12.12
N ARG A 143 3.13 -6.96 10.95
CA ARG A 143 2.19 -6.57 9.88
C ARG A 143 1.00 -7.52 9.73
N ASN A 144 0.84 -8.52 10.61
CA ASN A 144 -0.31 -9.43 10.56
C ASN A 144 -1.66 -8.70 10.62
N PHE A 145 -1.73 -7.54 11.27
CA PHE A 145 -2.97 -6.76 11.36
C PHE A 145 -3.53 -6.38 9.98
N GLU A 146 -2.68 -6.07 9.00
CA GLU A 146 -3.08 -5.69 7.66
C GLU A 146 -3.24 -6.88 6.70
N TYR A 147 -2.75 -8.07 7.08
CA TYR A 147 -2.89 -9.30 6.31
C TYR A 147 -4.18 -10.03 6.67
N TYR A 148 -4.63 -10.94 5.81
CA TYR A 148 -5.95 -11.56 5.95
C TYR A 148 -5.94 -12.88 6.72
N SER A 149 -5.07 -13.84 6.35
CA SER A 149 -5.13 -15.20 6.90
C SER A 149 -3.81 -15.96 6.77
N GLU A 150 -3.70 -17.06 7.50
CA GLU A 150 -2.72 -18.11 7.25
C GLU A 150 -3.11 -19.04 6.09
N ASP A 151 -4.42 -19.08 5.77
CA ASP A 151 -4.95 -19.84 4.64
C ASP A 151 -4.86 -19.01 3.34
N PRO A 152 -4.09 -19.46 2.32
CA PRO A 152 -3.96 -18.74 1.08
C PRO A 152 -5.24 -18.65 0.25
N LEU A 153 -6.17 -19.61 0.39
CA LEU A 153 -7.45 -19.57 -0.31
C LEU A 153 -8.33 -18.44 0.25
N LEU A 154 -8.48 -18.38 1.57
CA LEU A 154 -9.26 -17.33 2.23
C LEU A 154 -8.62 -15.96 1.95
N ALA A 155 -7.30 -15.82 2.15
CA ALA A 155 -6.59 -14.58 1.90
C ALA A 155 -6.75 -14.10 0.45
N GLY A 156 -6.62 -14.99 -0.54
CA GLY A 156 -6.76 -14.65 -1.96
C GLY A 156 -8.17 -14.23 -2.34
N ARG A 157 -9.21 -14.94 -1.86
CA ARG A 157 -10.62 -14.65 -2.16
C ARG A 157 -11.10 -13.33 -1.53
N VAL A 158 -10.73 -13.09 -0.27
CA VAL A 158 -11.05 -11.84 0.42
C VAL A 158 -10.35 -10.65 -0.25
N ALA A 159 -9.07 -10.82 -0.59
CA ALA A 159 -8.32 -9.79 -1.32
C ALA A 159 -8.91 -9.50 -2.70
N ALA A 160 -9.38 -10.50 -3.43
CA ALA A 160 -10.01 -10.30 -4.73
C ALA A 160 -11.28 -9.43 -4.61
N GLY A 161 -12.12 -9.65 -3.58
CA GLY A 161 -13.26 -8.80 -3.28
C GLY A 161 -12.84 -7.35 -3.01
N TYR A 162 -11.87 -7.16 -2.11
CA TYR A 162 -11.33 -5.84 -1.79
C TYR A 162 -10.83 -5.08 -3.03
N ILE A 163 -10.06 -5.75 -3.89
CA ILE A 163 -9.52 -5.18 -5.13
C ILE A 163 -10.64 -4.78 -6.09
N ARG A 164 -11.62 -5.69 -6.35
CA ARG A 164 -12.74 -5.38 -7.25
C ARG A 164 -13.54 -4.18 -6.75
N GLY A 165 -13.80 -4.11 -5.44
CA GLY A 165 -14.51 -2.98 -4.84
C GLY A 165 -13.81 -1.65 -5.08
N ILE A 166 -12.50 -1.55 -4.81
CA ILE A 166 -11.72 -0.34 -5.04
C ILE A 166 -11.68 0.02 -6.53
N GLN A 167 -11.36 -0.95 -7.38
CA GLN A 167 -11.22 -0.71 -8.82
C GLN A 167 -12.54 -0.37 -9.51
N SER A 168 -13.68 -0.77 -8.94
CA SER A 168 -15.01 -0.36 -9.42
C SER A 168 -15.23 1.15 -9.36
N GLN A 169 -14.47 1.88 -8.54
CA GLN A 169 -14.51 3.34 -8.45
C GLN A 169 -13.60 4.03 -9.48
N GLY A 170 -12.91 3.25 -10.33
CA GLY A 170 -12.03 3.78 -11.39
C GLY A 170 -10.63 4.17 -10.91
N VAL A 171 -10.21 3.74 -9.74
CA VAL A 171 -8.86 3.90 -9.17
C VAL A 171 -8.15 2.55 -9.07
N GLY A 172 -6.82 2.56 -9.01
CA GLY A 172 -6.02 1.33 -8.96
C GLY A 172 -5.75 0.81 -7.56
N THR A 173 -5.32 -0.44 -7.52
CA THR A 173 -4.80 -1.11 -6.32
C THR A 173 -3.39 -1.60 -6.55
N SER A 174 -2.59 -1.75 -5.48
CA SER A 174 -1.31 -2.42 -5.49
C SER A 174 -1.30 -3.54 -4.48
N ILE A 175 -1.51 -4.77 -4.96
CA ILE A 175 -1.45 -5.96 -4.10
C ILE A 175 -0.01 -6.18 -3.61
N LYS A 176 0.17 -6.44 -2.30
CA LYS A 176 1.49 -6.46 -1.65
C LYS A 176 1.60 -7.48 -0.53
N HIS A 177 2.80 -7.90 -0.11
CA HIS A 177 4.12 -7.62 -0.67
C HIS A 177 4.62 -8.88 -1.36
N PHE A 178 4.87 -8.83 -2.62
CA PHE A 178 5.23 -9.99 -3.45
C PHE A 178 6.74 -10.23 -3.44
N ALA A 179 7.26 -11.28 -2.71
CA ALA A 179 6.54 -12.29 -1.98
C ALA A 179 7.24 -12.65 -0.65
N ALA A 180 6.54 -13.45 0.15
CA ALA A 180 7.09 -14.06 1.37
C ALA A 180 7.59 -13.08 2.43
N ASN A 181 7.02 -11.87 2.54
CA ASN A 181 7.28 -10.93 3.64
C ASN A 181 6.45 -11.31 4.87
N ASN A 182 6.89 -12.34 5.59
CA ASN A 182 6.17 -12.92 6.73
C ASN A 182 6.83 -12.61 8.08
N GLN A 183 7.78 -11.69 8.10
CA GLN A 183 8.53 -11.26 9.29
C GLN A 183 9.03 -9.83 9.07
N GLU A 184 8.88 -8.97 10.11
CA GLU A 184 9.33 -7.58 10.04
C GLU A 184 10.72 -7.37 10.66
N LEU A 185 11.13 -8.22 11.58
CA LEU A 185 12.47 -8.15 12.16
C LEU A 185 13.53 -8.39 11.08
N ASN A 186 14.42 -7.39 10.89
CA ASN A 186 15.46 -7.39 9.85
C ASN A 186 14.94 -7.59 8.42
N ARG A 187 13.72 -7.14 8.10
CA ARG A 187 13.04 -7.39 6.81
C ARG A 187 13.85 -7.03 5.57
N LEU A 188 14.73 -6.05 5.64
CA LEU A 188 15.60 -5.63 4.53
C LEU A 188 16.74 -6.62 4.24
N TYR A 189 17.09 -7.47 5.21
CA TYR A 189 18.21 -8.42 5.13
C TYR A 189 17.77 -9.87 5.29
N LEU A 190 16.50 -10.09 5.61
CA LEU A 190 15.94 -11.42 5.81
C LEU A 190 15.91 -12.17 4.48
N ASP A 191 16.45 -13.38 4.48
CA ASP A 191 16.30 -14.33 3.36
C ASP A 191 15.25 -15.38 3.71
N ALA A 192 14.09 -15.28 3.10
CA ALA A 192 13.01 -16.26 3.22
C ALA A 192 13.37 -17.51 2.44
N ARG A 193 13.98 -18.49 3.14
CA ARG A 193 14.34 -19.79 2.58
C ARG A 193 13.12 -20.71 2.54
N VAL A 194 12.53 -20.87 1.38
CA VAL A 194 11.27 -21.61 1.19
C VAL A 194 11.43 -22.64 0.09
N PRO A 195 11.13 -23.94 0.36
CA PRO A 195 11.09 -24.95 -0.69
C PRO A 195 10.10 -24.56 -1.80
N VAL A 196 10.43 -24.84 -3.05
CA VAL A 196 9.64 -24.44 -4.24
C VAL A 196 8.16 -24.82 -4.11
N ARG A 197 7.86 -26.04 -3.63
CA ARG A 197 6.49 -26.49 -3.42
C ARG A 197 5.75 -25.61 -2.43
N ALA A 198 6.32 -25.36 -1.25
CA ALA A 198 5.69 -24.50 -0.23
C ALA A 198 5.56 -23.04 -0.73
N LEU A 199 6.55 -22.54 -1.46
CA LEU A 199 6.49 -21.21 -2.08
C LEU A 199 5.27 -21.10 -3.01
N ARG A 200 5.06 -22.09 -3.90
CA ARG A 200 3.96 -22.10 -4.89
C ARG A 200 2.60 -22.38 -4.27
N GLU A 201 2.49 -23.32 -3.34
CA GLU A 201 1.21 -23.76 -2.80
C GLU A 201 0.68 -22.90 -1.64
N ILE A 202 1.56 -22.12 -0.97
CA ILE A 202 1.20 -21.30 0.19
C ILE A 202 1.50 -19.82 -0.07
N TYR A 203 2.78 -19.43 -0.22
CA TYR A 203 3.20 -18.03 -0.19
C TYR A 203 2.90 -17.26 -1.48
N LEU A 204 2.71 -17.92 -2.59
CA LEU A 204 2.32 -17.34 -3.88
C LEU A 204 0.86 -17.60 -4.23
N ARG A 205 0.23 -18.61 -3.61
CA ARG A 205 -1.11 -19.05 -3.98
C ARG A 205 -2.20 -17.99 -3.75
N ASN A 206 -2.12 -17.26 -2.65
CA ASN A 206 -3.02 -16.13 -2.36
C ASN A 206 -2.90 -15.01 -3.40
N PHE A 207 -1.68 -14.69 -3.85
CA PHE A 207 -1.44 -13.73 -4.93
C PHE A 207 -2.01 -14.23 -6.26
N GLU A 208 -1.77 -15.49 -6.60
CA GLU A 208 -2.31 -16.09 -7.83
C GLU A 208 -3.84 -16.00 -7.89
N ILE A 209 -4.52 -16.37 -6.80
CA ILE A 209 -5.98 -16.30 -6.71
C ILE A 209 -6.45 -14.85 -6.87
N ALA A 210 -5.90 -13.92 -6.10
CA ALA A 210 -6.29 -12.53 -6.13
C ALA A 210 -6.06 -11.90 -7.52
N ILE A 211 -4.91 -12.17 -8.16
CA ILE A 211 -4.58 -11.66 -9.50
C ILE A 211 -5.57 -12.19 -10.54
N LYS A 212 -5.82 -13.51 -10.55
CA LYS A 212 -6.70 -14.12 -11.54
C LYS A 212 -8.17 -13.76 -11.36
N GLU A 213 -8.62 -13.49 -10.12
CA GLU A 213 -10.02 -13.17 -9.81
C GLU A 213 -10.36 -11.67 -9.85
N SER A 214 -9.35 -10.77 -9.84
CA SER A 214 -9.60 -9.33 -9.74
C SER A 214 -8.75 -8.42 -10.63
N ASP A 215 -7.73 -8.93 -11.29
CA ASP A 215 -6.81 -8.19 -12.18
C ASP A 215 -6.35 -6.85 -11.56
N PRO A 216 -5.59 -6.86 -10.43
CA PRO A 216 -5.11 -5.65 -9.80
C PRO A 216 -4.25 -4.83 -10.77
N TRP A 217 -4.39 -3.49 -10.75
CA TRP A 217 -3.64 -2.66 -11.68
C TRP A 217 -2.14 -2.72 -11.44
N THR A 218 -1.73 -2.91 -10.18
CA THR A 218 -0.31 -3.02 -9.83
C THR A 218 -0.05 -4.13 -8.79
N VAL A 219 1.18 -4.63 -8.79
CA VAL A 219 1.74 -5.56 -7.78
C VAL A 219 2.98 -4.91 -7.20
N MET A 220 3.16 -4.98 -5.89
CA MET A 220 4.34 -4.45 -5.20
C MET A 220 5.25 -5.58 -4.73
N THR A 221 6.53 -5.57 -5.14
CA THR A 221 7.54 -6.51 -4.66
C THR A 221 7.94 -6.22 -3.21
N SER A 222 8.34 -7.25 -2.48
CA SER A 222 8.67 -7.15 -1.04
C SER A 222 10.12 -6.71 -0.79
N TYR A 223 10.41 -6.36 0.47
CA TYR A 223 11.76 -5.96 0.92
C TYR A 223 12.77 -7.11 0.98
N ASN A 224 12.31 -8.29 1.38
CA ASN A 224 13.16 -9.41 1.76
C ASN A 224 13.78 -10.12 0.55
N TYR A 225 14.80 -10.93 0.84
CA TYR A 225 15.29 -11.93 -0.10
C TYR A 225 14.33 -13.12 -0.13
N VAL A 226 14.25 -13.78 -1.26
CA VAL A 226 13.57 -15.06 -1.44
C VAL A 226 14.59 -16.03 -2.05
N ASN A 227 14.95 -17.05 -1.31
CA ASN A 227 15.92 -18.06 -1.72
C ASN A 227 17.26 -17.48 -2.26
N GLY A 228 17.73 -16.42 -1.61
CA GLY A 228 19.01 -15.78 -1.90
C GLY A 228 18.97 -14.59 -2.85
N THR A 229 17.81 -14.23 -3.43
CA THR A 229 17.67 -13.08 -4.34
C THR A 229 16.68 -12.09 -3.75
N LEU A 230 17.02 -10.78 -3.76
CA LEU A 230 16.09 -9.71 -3.37
C LEU A 230 14.81 -9.79 -4.20
N ALA A 231 13.66 -9.75 -3.57
CA ALA A 231 12.38 -9.87 -4.28
C ALA A 231 12.22 -8.84 -5.40
N ALA A 232 12.69 -7.61 -5.19
CA ALA A 232 12.68 -6.54 -6.19
C ALA A 232 13.66 -6.77 -7.36
N GLU A 233 14.65 -7.67 -7.22
CA GLU A 233 15.64 -8.01 -8.26
C GLU A 233 15.48 -9.46 -8.75
N ASN A 234 14.37 -10.12 -8.39
CA ASN A 234 14.14 -11.53 -8.64
C ASN A 234 13.33 -11.74 -9.92
N HIS A 235 14.02 -12.06 -11.01
CA HIS A 235 13.44 -12.32 -12.32
C HIS A 235 12.46 -13.51 -12.29
N ASP A 236 12.78 -14.59 -11.56
CA ASP A 236 11.92 -15.77 -11.48
C ASP A 236 10.57 -15.44 -10.83
N LEU A 237 10.52 -14.49 -9.88
CA LEU A 237 9.28 -14.02 -9.28
C LEU A 237 8.56 -13.01 -10.18
N ALA A 238 9.22 -11.90 -10.54
CA ALA A 238 8.57 -10.78 -11.20
C ALA A 238 8.27 -11.04 -12.69
N THR A 239 9.07 -11.84 -13.37
CA THR A 239 8.83 -12.25 -14.77
C THR A 239 8.32 -13.67 -14.82
N GLY A 240 9.09 -14.67 -14.36
CA GLY A 240 8.72 -16.07 -14.50
C GLY A 240 7.35 -16.41 -13.91
N VAL A 241 7.12 -16.05 -12.64
CA VAL A 241 5.84 -16.37 -11.99
C VAL A 241 4.73 -15.42 -12.40
N LEU A 242 4.91 -14.10 -12.22
CA LEU A 242 3.82 -13.15 -12.46
C LEU A 242 3.43 -13.08 -13.93
N ARG A 243 4.41 -12.98 -14.83
CA ARG A 243 4.14 -12.69 -16.24
C ARG A 243 4.00 -13.96 -17.08
N ASP A 244 4.95 -14.88 -16.97
CA ASP A 244 4.98 -16.07 -17.83
C ASP A 244 3.97 -17.12 -17.36
N ASP A 245 3.96 -17.48 -16.06
CA ASP A 245 3.06 -18.51 -15.54
C ASP A 245 1.61 -17.97 -15.35
N TRP A 246 1.44 -16.76 -14.81
CA TRP A 246 0.10 -16.24 -14.49
C TRP A 246 -0.45 -15.29 -15.55
N GLY A 247 0.37 -14.84 -16.48
CA GLY A 247 -0.04 -13.96 -17.58
C GLY A 247 -0.35 -12.53 -17.16
N TYR A 248 0.14 -12.08 -15.99
CA TYR A 248 -0.12 -10.74 -15.47
C TYR A 248 0.40 -9.64 -16.39
N LYS A 249 -0.45 -8.65 -16.71
CA LYS A 249 -0.17 -7.56 -17.67
C LYS A 249 -0.02 -6.19 -17.00
N GLY A 250 -0.36 -6.09 -15.71
CA GLY A 250 -0.28 -4.83 -14.96
C GLY A 250 1.15 -4.40 -14.63
N VAL A 251 1.26 -3.29 -13.90
CA VAL A 251 2.54 -2.72 -13.47
C VAL A 251 3.06 -3.47 -12.24
N VAL A 252 4.35 -3.76 -12.21
CA VAL A 252 5.05 -4.21 -11.01
C VAL A 252 5.87 -3.05 -10.46
N MET A 253 5.68 -2.71 -9.19
CA MET A 253 6.45 -1.69 -8.51
C MET A 253 7.27 -2.28 -7.37
N THR A 254 8.34 -1.59 -6.97
CA THR A 254 9.06 -1.94 -5.75
C THR A 254 8.33 -1.42 -4.52
N ASP A 255 8.52 -2.06 -3.36
CA ASP A 255 8.26 -1.40 -2.08
C ASP A 255 9.25 -0.24 -1.89
N TRP A 256 8.97 0.68 -0.95
CA TRP A 256 9.72 1.91 -0.74
C TRP A 256 11.15 1.64 -0.29
N ALA A 257 12.11 1.97 -1.16
CA ALA A 257 13.53 1.66 -0.99
C ALA A 257 13.85 0.15 -0.92
N ALA A 258 13.01 -0.71 -1.51
CA ALA A 258 13.32 -2.12 -1.71
C ALA A 258 14.27 -2.32 -2.91
N GLY A 259 15.18 -3.28 -2.81
CA GLY A 259 16.19 -3.55 -3.83
C GLY A 259 17.44 -2.66 -3.67
N LEU A 260 18.46 -2.95 -4.45
CA LEU A 260 19.75 -2.24 -4.42
C LEU A 260 20.07 -1.57 -5.75
N TYR A 261 19.73 -2.19 -6.86
CA TYR A 261 20.19 -1.79 -8.18
C TYR A 261 19.03 -1.61 -9.16
N SER A 262 18.74 -0.36 -9.55
CA SER A 262 17.59 -0.02 -10.39
C SER A 262 17.60 -0.71 -11.76
N ASP A 263 18.75 -0.90 -12.38
CA ASP A 263 18.90 -1.66 -13.61
C ASP A 263 18.51 -3.14 -13.44
N LYS A 264 18.90 -3.76 -12.33
CA LYS A 264 18.49 -5.15 -12.01
C LYS A 264 17.01 -5.25 -11.68
N MET A 265 16.45 -4.25 -11.00
CA MET A 265 15.01 -4.19 -10.72
C MET A 265 14.20 -4.14 -12.02
N VAL A 266 14.57 -3.28 -12.97
CA VAL A 266 13.89 -3.20 -14.27
C VAL A 266 14.13 -4.48 -15.09
N ALA A 267 15.35 -5.00 -15.12
CA ALA A 267 15.68 -6.25 -15.80
C ALA A 267 14.92 -7.46 -15.23
N SER A 268 14.59 -7.45 -13.95
CA SER A 268 13.79 -8.51 -13.32
C SER A 268 12.29 -8.45 -13.64
N GLY A 269 11.78 -7.29 -14.10
CA GLY A 269 10.39 -7.11 -14.47
C GLY A 269 9.61 -6.09 -13.65
N ASN A 270 10.27 -5.29 -12.78
CA ASN A 270 9.66 -4.11 -12.20
C ASN A 270 9.54 -2.99 -13.24
N ASP A 271 8.43 -2.30 -13.21
CA ASP A 271 8.09 -1.21 -14.11
C ASP A 271 8.11 0.17 -13.40
N MET A 272 8.25 0.18 -12.06
CA MET A 272 8.26 1.41 -11.27
C MET A 272 9.08 1.21 -9.99
N ILE A 273 10.07 2.06 -9.77
CA ILE A 273 10.96 2.03 -8.61
C ILE A 273 10.56 3.13 -7.63
N GLN A 274 10.14 2.76 -6.44
CA GLN A 274 9.65 3.67 -5.40
C GLN A 274 10.58 3.72 -4.18
N PRO A 275 10.71 4.86 -3.51
CA PRO A 275 10.17 6.18 -3.84
C PRO A 275 10.92 6.90 -4.96
N GLY A 276 12.00 6.33 -5.44
CA GLY A 276 12.93 6.95 -6.38
C GLY A 276 14.03 7.76 -5.69
N SER A 277 15.16 7.89 -6.37
CA SER A 277 16.30 8.73 -5.98
C SER A 277 17.14 9.09 -7.21
N ASP A 278 17.98 10.12 -7.08
CA ASP A 278 18.95 10.49 -8.12
C ASP A 278 19.89 9.34 -8.45
N GLU A 279 20.25 8.50 -7.47
CA GLU A 279 21.09 7.33 -7.69
C GLU A 279 20.39 6.30 -8.60
N HIS A 280 19.13 5.99 -8.32
CA HIS A 280 18.34 5.08 -9.16
C HIS A 280 18.18 5.61 -10.58
N TYR A 281 17.87 6.90 -10.71
CA TYR A 281 17.74 7.56 -12.01
C TYR A 281 19.04 7.52 -12.82
N ASN A 282 20.16 8.00 -12.23
CA ASN A 282 21.45 8.04 -12.90
C ASN A 282 21.94 6.64 -13.30
N ARG A 283 21.70 5.64 -12.45
CA ARG A 283 22.04 4.25 -12.75
C ARG A 283 21.26 3.71 -13.95
N LEU A 284 19.97 4.00 -14.06
CA LEU A 284 19.18 3.60 -15.24
C LEU A 284 19.66 4.28 -16.51
N VAL A 285 19.89 5.61 -16.47
CA VAL A 285 20.43 6.35 -17.63
C VAL A 285 21.75 5.76 -18.09
N ASN A 286 22.68 5.51 -17.17
CA ASN A 286 23.98 4.93 -17.47
C ASN A 286 23.86 3.53 -18.09
N SER A 287 23.05 2.66 -17.46
CA SER A 287 22.88 1.26 -17.92
C SER A 287 22.17 1.15 -19.29
N MET A 288 21.28 2.09 -19.60
CA MET A 288 20.69 2.20 -20.93
C MET A 288 21.70 2.71 -21.97
N THR A 289 22.54 3.68 -21.57
CA THR A 289 23.54 4.30 -22.46
C THR A 289 24.68 3.35 -22.80
N ASP A 290 25.17 2.58 -21.83
CA ASP A 290 26.24 1.60 -22.04
C ASP A 290 25.75 0.25 -22.59
N GLY A 291 24.43 0.06 -22.70
CA GLY A 291 23.77 -1.13 -23.22
C GLY A 291 23.70 -2.33 -22.26
N SER A 292 24.13 -2.17 -21.00
CA SER A 292 24.01 -3.23 -19.99
C SER A 292 22.55 -3.53 -19.59
N LEU A 293 21.66 -2.54 -19.71
CA LEU A 293 20.21 -2.71 -19.65
C LEU A 293 19.61 -2.55 -21.07
N PRO A 294 19.14 -3.64 -21.72
CA PRO A 294 18.63 -3.58 -23.09
C PRO A 294 17.40 -2.67 -23.22
N MET A 295 17.42 -1.75 -24.19
CA MET A 295 16.32 -0.81 -24.43
C MET A 295 14.93 -1.49 -24.61
N PRO A 296 14.77 -2.66 -25.28
CA PRO A 296 13.48 -3.34 -25.38
C PRO A 296 12.86 -3.73 -24.02
N VAL A 297 13.68 -4.01 -23.01
CA VAL A 297 13.21 -4.27 -21.63
C VAL A 297 12.63 -3.02 -21.02
N VAL A 298 13.35 -1.89 -21.15
CA VAL A 298 12.93 -0.56 -20.70
C VAL A 298 11.65 -0.13 -21.41
N ASP A 299 11.60 -0.24 -22.73
CA ASP A 299 10.42 0.12 -23.54
C ASP A 299 9.17 -0.67 -23.13
N THR A 300 9.36 -1.94 -22.79
CA THR A 300 8.28 -2.79 -22.28
C THR A 300 7.78 -2.30 -20.92
N ALA A 301 8.66 -1.95 -20.01
CA ALA A 301 8.32 -1.42 -18.69
C ALA A 301 7.60 -0.07 -18.80
N VAL A 302 8.14 0.86 -19.61
CA VAL A 302 7.51 2.15 -19.91
C VAL A 302 6.12 1.97 -20.53
N ALA A 303 5.97 1.06 -21.49
CA ALA A 303 4.67 0.81 -22.11
C ALA A 303 3.62 0.29 -21.11
N ARG A 304 4.03 -0.53 -20.11
CA ARG A 304 3.12 -0.98 -19.04
C ARG A 304 2.72 0.19 -18.14
N LEU A 305 3.67 1.04 -17.77
CA LEU A 305 3.39 2.22 -16.96
C LEU A 305 2.47 3.20 -17.69
N LEU A 306 2.67 3.45 -18.98
CA LEU A 306 1.78 4.30 -19.77
C LEU A 306 0.35 3.71 -19.85
N ARG A 307 0.20 2.38 -19.98
CA ARG A 307 -1.11 1.72 -19.90
C ARG A 307 -1.79 1.91 -18.53
N LEU A 308 -1.03 1.96 -17.45
CA LEU A 308 -1.55 2.30 -16.13
C LEU A 308 -2.01 3.76 -16.08
N ILE A 309 -1.17 4.68 -16.55
CA ILE A 309 -1.45 6.14 -16.53
C ILE A 309 -2.75 6.45 -17.27
N VAL A 310 -3.00 5.87 -18.44
CA VAL A 310 -4.24 6.13 -19.22
C VAL A 310 -5.50 5.58 -18.54
N LYS A 311 -5.37 4.64 -17.59
CA LYS A 311 -6.50 4.17 -16.77
C LYS A 311 -6.83 5.14 -15.65
N CYS A 312 -5.86 5.94 -15.18
CA CYS A 312 -6.00 6.78 -13.98
C CYS A 312 -7.00 7.93 -14.16
N PRO A 313 -7.76 8.29 -13.12
CA PRO A 313 -8.68 9.43 -13.13
C PRO A 313 -8.01 10.73 -13.56
N ARG A 314 -6.79 10.99 -13.10
CA ARG A 314 -6.01 12.19 -13.44
C ARG A 314 -5.75 12.32 -14.94
N PHE A 315 -5.39 11.24 -15.62
CA PHE A 315 -5.21 11.24 -17.07
C PHE A 315 -6.54 11.52 -17.82
N LYS A 316 -7.65 11.01 -17.28
CA LYS A 316 -9.00 11.22 -17.84
C LYS A 316 -9.58 12.59 -17.53
N GLY A 317 -8.87 13.45 -16.81
CA GLY A 317 -9.32 14.77 -16.43
C GLY A 317 -10.47 14.77 -15.40
N TYR A 318 -10.55 13.75 -14.54
CA TYR A 318 -11.57 13.68 -13.50
C TYR A 318 -11.42 14.85 -12.52
N GLU A 319 -12.53 15.53 -12.24
CA GLU A 319 -12.59 16.63 -11.27
C GLU A 319 -12.88 16.11 -9.86
N TYR A 320 -11.85 16.11 -9.01
CA TYR A 320 -11.93 15.62 -7.64
C TYR A 320 -12.77 16.55 -6.76
N SER A 321 -13.82 16.00 -6.13
CA SER A 321 -14.71 16.80 -5.28
C SER A 321 -14.09 17.19 -3.93
N ASN A 322 -13.11 16.41 -3.45
CA ASN A 322 -12.61 16.45 -2.07
C ASN A 322 -13.70 16.23 -0.99
N LYS A 323 -14.80 15.61 -1.34
CA LYS A 323 -15.97 15.38 -0.49
C LYS A 323 -16.51 13.96 -0.65
N PRO A 324 -15.72 12.91 -0.25
CA PRO A 324 -16.23 11.55 -0.26
C PRO A 324 -17.40 11.38 0.70
N ASN A 325 -18.18 10.33 0.51
CA ASN A 325 -19.34 10.05 1.36
C ASN A 325 -18.95 9.39 2.70
N LEU A 326 -18.22 10.12 3.56
CA LEU A 326 -17.72 9.61 4.84
C LEU A 326 -18.81 9.03 5.74
N ARG A 327 -20.05 9.54 5.67
CA ARG A 327 -21.17 9.00 6.47
C ARG A 327 -21.57 7.60 6.02
N HIS A 328 -21.67 7.38 4.73
CA HIS A 328 -21.90 6.05 4.16
C HIS A 328 -20.74 5.12 4.47
N ASN A 329 -19.50 5.58 4.26
CA ASN A 329 -18.29 4.80 4.50
C ASN A 329 -18.18 4.33 5.96
N ALA A 330 -18.53 5.21 6.93
CA ALA A 330 -18.59 4.85 8.34
C ALA A 330 -19.64 3.76 8.63
N SER A 331 -20.79 3.78 7.94
CA SER A 331 -21.80 2.72 8.09
C SER A 331 -21.34 1.38 7.54
N VAL A 332 -20.61 1.38 6.41
CA VAL A 332 -20.01 0.18 5.82
C VAL A 332 -18.90 -0.37 6.74
N ALA A 333 -18.05 0.49 7.27
CA ALA A 333 -17.00 0.11 8.23
C ALA A 333 -17.60 -0.54 9.48
N ARG A 334 -18.68 0.02 10.02
CA ARG A 334 -19.40 -0.54 11.17
C ARG A 334 -19.98 -1.92 10.85
N LYS A 335 -20.70 -2.07 9.74
CA LYS A 335 -21.26 -3.35 9.29
C LYS A 335 -20.18 -4.44 9.18
N ALA A 336 -19.04 -4.10 8.58
CA ALA A 336 -17.91 -5.02 8.44
C ALA A 336 -17.30 -5.40 9.80
N ALA A 337 -17.22 -4.45 10.75
CA ALA A 337 -16.75 -4.73 12.10
C ALA A 337 -17.72 -5.66 12.86
N GLU A 338 -19.03 -5.44 12.74
CA GLU A 338 -20.06 -6.28 13.36
C GLU A 338 -20.00 -7.73 12.85
N GLU A 339 -19.87 -7.95 11.54
CA GLU A 339 -19.69 -9.29 10.97
C GLU A 339 -18.33 -9.93 11.30
N GLY A 340 -17.28 -9.13 11.47
CA GLY A 340 -15.93 -9.62 11.81
C GLY A 340 -15.76 -10.06 13.25
N ILE A 341 -16.71 -9.76 14.15
CA ILE A 341 -16.66 -10.15 15.57
C ILE A 341 -17.22 -11.57 15.73
N VAL A 342 -16.37 -12.50 16.17
CA VAL A 342 -16.72 -13.91 16.37
C VAL A 342 -16.80 -14.24 17.85
N LEU A 343 -17.97 -14.69 18.30
CA LEU A 343 -18.17 -15.16 19.68
C LEU A 343 -17.62 -16.59 19.83
N LEU A 344 -16.42 -16.73 20.41
CA LEU A 344 -15.73 -18.00 20.51
C LEU A 344 -16.29 -18.91 21.64
N LYS A 345 -16.79 -18.31 22.72
CA LYS A 345 -17.29 -19.04 23.90
C LYS A 345 -18.32 -18.24 24.67
N ASN A 346 -19.44 -18.87 25.07
CA ASN A 346 -20.49 -18.27 25.91
C ASN A 346 -21.22 -19.36 26.73
N ASP A 347 -20.49 -20.31 27.33
CA ASP A 347 -21.04 -21.48 28.00
C ASP A 347 -21.94 -21.11 29.19
N ALA A 348 -21.61 -20.02 29.90
CA ALA A 348 -22.38 -19.52 31.04
C ALA A 348 -23.49 -18.55 30.66
N ALA A 349 -23.78 -18.38 29.35
CA ALA A 349 -24.73 -17.39 28.83
C ALA A 349 -24.49 -15.96 29.41
N SER A 350 -23.22 -15.57 29.56
CA SER A 350 -22.84 -14.24 30.05
C SER A 350 -23.17 -13.13 29.06
N LEU A 351 -23.35 -13.46 27.77
CA LEU A 351 -23.80 -12.58 26.72
C LEU A 351 -25.15 -13.06 26.15
N PRO A 352 -26.07 -12.14 25.78
CA PRO A 352 -25.92 -10.68 25.89
C PRO A 352 -25.98 -10.20 27.34
N LEU A 353 -25.31 -9.07 27.60
CA LEU A 353 -25.38 -8.43 28.91
C LEU A 353 -26.78 -7.90 29.19
N ALA A 354 -27.22 -7.95 30.45
CA ALA A 354 -28.47 -7.31 30.84
C ALA A 354 -28.38 -5.80 30.63
N PRO A 355 -29.46 -5.13 30.19
CA PRO A 355 -29.50 -3.67 30.07
C PRO A 355 -29.06 -3.00 31.38
N GLU A 356 -28.37 -1.87 31.30
CA GLU A 356 -27.89 -1.09 32.44
C GLU A 356 -26.84 -1.81 33.32
N SER A 357 -26.29 -2.93 32.89
CA SER A 357 -25.21 -3.61 33.60
C SER A 357 -24.03 -2.68 33.83
N LYS A 358 -23.40 -2.80 35.02
CA LYS A 358 -22.11 -2.14 35.31
C LYS A 358 -20.97 -3.02 34.81
N ILE A 359 -20.09 -2.43 34.03
CA ILE A 359 -18.97 -3.12 33.36
C ILE A 359 -17.66 -2.63 33.93
N ALA A 360 -16.85 -3.54 34.46
CA ALA A 360 -15.47 -3.27 34.85
C ALA A 360 -14.55 -3.53 33.64
N LEU A 361 -13.83 -2.49 33.21
CA LEU A 361 -12.85 -2.57 32.13
C LEU A 361 -11.45 -2.81 32.72
N PHE A 362 -10.70 -3.75 32.15
CA PHE A 362 -9.35 -4.08 32.53
C PHE A 362 -8.40 -3.92 31.34
N GLY A 363 -7.16 -3.54 31.64
CA GLY A 363 -6.09 -3.35 30.66
C GLY A 363 -6.04 -1.92 30.09
N VAL A 364 -4.83 -1.44 29.87
CA VAL A 364 -4.56 -0.06 29.38
C VAL A 364 -5.25 0.20 28.05
N THR A 365 -5.26 -0.79 27.16
CA THR A 365 -5.87 -0.68 25.81
C THR A 365 -7.41 -0.59 25.83
N SER A 366 -8.08 -0.94 26.93
CA SER A 366 -9.51 -0.66 27.11
C SER A 366 -9.82 0.83 27.29
N TYR A 367 -8.80 1.61 27.64
CA TYR A 367 -8.88 3.06 27.90
C TYR A 367 -8.16 3.88 26.83
N GLU A 368 -6.98 3.43 26.39
CA GLU A 368 -6.26 3.97 25.23
C GLU A 368 -6.45 3.00 24.07
N PHE A 369 -7.60 3.15 23.40
CA PHE A 369 -8.05 2.24 22.35
C PHE A 369 -7.16 2.36 21.11
N ILE A 370 -6.59 1.24 20.66
CA ILE A 370 -5.79 1.18 19.44
C ILE A 370 -6.75 1.13 18.25
N THR A 371 -6.83 2.23 17.50
CA THR A 371 -7.78 2.40 16.39
C THR A 371 -7.20 2.16 15.01
N GLY A 372 -5.96 1.76 14.92
CA GLY A 372 -5.27 1.51 13.65
C GLY A 372 -3.82 1.13 13.86
N GLY A 373 -3.16 0.70 12.81
CA GLY A 373 -1.73 0.44 12.80
C GLY A 373 -0.90 1.72 12.76
N THR A 374 0.43 1.56 12.85
CA THR A 374 1.40 2.60 12.54
C THR A 374 1.76 2.57 11.05
N GLY A 375 2.58 3.50 10.60
CA GLY A 375 3.07 3.52 9.21
C GLY A 375 1.94 3.58 8.18
N ALA A 376 1.92 2.64 7.24
CA ALA A 376 0.90 2.53 6.19
C ALA A 376 -0.54 2.36 6.71
N GLY A 377 -0.70 1.82 7.93
CA GLY A 377 -1.99 1.65 8.60
C GLY A 377 -2.48 2.86 9.41
N ASN A 378 -1.73 3.97 9.45
CA ASN A 378 -2.08 5.16 10.21
C ASN A 378 -3.04 6.07 9.43
N VAL A 379 -4.31 5.73 9.41
CA VAL A 379 -5.36 6.50 8.74
C VAL A 379 -5.75 7.72 9.57
N ASN A 380 -5.89 8.88 8.94
CA ASN A 380 -6.33 10.13 9.57
C ASN A 380 -7.86 10.14 9.76
N GLY A 381 -8.36 9.52 10.83
CA GLY A 381 -9.80 9.48 11.14
C GLY A 381 -10.31 10.77 11.77
N SER A 382 -11.52 11.22 11.38
CA SER A 382 -12.15 12.41 11.95
C SER A 382 -12.63 12.24 13.40
N TYR A 383 -12.91 11.02 13.81
CA TYR A 383 -13.33 10.67 15.18
C TYR A 383 -13.00 9.21 15.47
N VAL A 384 -13.07 8.86 16.75
CA VAL A 384 -12.92 7.49 17.25
C VAL A 384 -14.05 7.21 18.23
N ILE A 385 -14.69 6.05 18.06
CA ILE A 385 -15.55 5.45 19.06
C ILE A 385 -14.71 4.40 19.79
N ASP A 386 -14.17 4.76 20.95
CA ASP A 386 -13.46 3.81 21.81
C ASP A 386 -14.41 2.90 22.57
N LEU A 387 -13.86 1.90 23.29
CA LEU A 387 -14.68 0.93 24.02
C LEU A 387 -15.56 1.59 25.09
N LYS A 388 -15.03 2.58 25.80
CA LYS A 388 -15.79 3.31 26.85
C LYS A 388 -16.98 4.06 26.24
N LYS A 389 -16.73 4.79 25.17
CA LYS A 389 -17.78 5.55 24.47
C LYS A 389 -18.82 4.59 23.88
N GLY A 390 -18.41 3.51 23.24
CA GLY A 390 -19.32 2.53 22.66
C GLY A 390 -20.23 1.89 23.72
N LEU A 391 -19.68 1.50 24.87
CA LEU A 391 -20.47 0.96 25.98
C LEU A 391 -21.43 1.98 26.58
N SER A 392 -20.95 3.22 26.80
CA SER A 392 -21.79 4.31 27.32
C SER A 392 -22.93 4.66 26.36
N ASP A 393 -22.66 4.74 25.05
CA ASP A 393 -23.67 5.01 24.01
C ASP A 393 -24.71 3.87 23.95
N ALA A 394 -24.33 2.63 24.30
CA ALA A 394 -25.20 1.48 24.40
C ALA A 394 -25.97 1.39 25.74
N GLY A 395 -25.79 2.35 26.65
CA GLY A 395 -26.52 2.44 27.92
C GLY A 395 -25.87 1.68 29.08
N PHE A 396 -24.64 1.15 28.93
CA PHE A 396 -23.95 0.46 30.02
C PHE A 396 -23.22 1.46 30.94
N GLY A 397 -23.28 1.21 32.26
CA GLY A 397 -22.49 1.92 33.25
C GLY A 397 -21.07 1.34 33.36
N LEU A 398 -20.07 2.19 33.63
CA LEU A 398 -18.73 1.73 33.94
C LEU A 398 -18.51 1.65 35.44
N ASP A 399 -17.77 0.62 35.88
CA ASP A 399 -17.35 0.51 37.27
C ASP A 399 -16.33 1.61 37.61
N LYS A 400 -16.67 2.43 38.61
CA LYS A 400 -15.87 3.59 38.96
C LYS A 400 -14.50 3.19 39.55
N THR A 401 -14.42 2.08 40.25
CA THR A 401 -13.17 1.66 40.89
C THR A 401 -12.10 1.30 39.87
N THR A 402 -12.48 0.51 38.88
CA THR A 402 -11.58 0.16 37.77
C THR A 402 -11.26 1.36 36.90
N ASP A 403 -12.25 2.23 36.63
CA ASP A 403 -12.06 3.44 35.83
C ASP A 403 -11.05 4.41 36.48
N ASP A 404 -11.15 4.64 37.79
CA ASP A 404 -10.22 5.51 38.53
C ASP A 404 -8.81 4.87 38.60
N PHE A 405 -8.70 3.57 38.85
CA PHE A 405 -7.44 2.86 38.86
C PHE A 405 -6.69 3.00 37.52
N TYR A 406 -7.36 2.74 36.41
CA TYR A 406 -6.70 2.83 35.09
C TYR A 406 -6.41 4.27 34.66
N LYS A 407 -7.19 5.25 35.08
CA LYS A 407 -6.83 6.67 34.88
C LYS A 407 -5.48 7.02 35.53
N ASP A 408 -5.21 6.47 36.71
CA ASP A 408 -3.94 6.68 37.37
C ASP A 408 -2.80 5.89 36.73
N CYS A 409 -3.04 4.64 36.34
CA CYS A 409 -2.10 3.84 35.55
C CYS A 409 -1.69 4.56 34.26
N LEU A 410 -2.63 5.12 33.51
CA LEU A 410 -2.36 5.84 32.27
C LEU A 410 -1.50 7.08 32.45
N LYS A 411 -1.64 7.79 33.57
CA LYS A 411 -0.74 8.92 33.87
C LYS A 411 0.71 8.45 34.03
N TYR A 412 0.92 7.31 34.68
CA TYR A 412 2.22 6.71 34.89
C TYR A 412 2.82 6.15 33.58
N GLU A 413 2.03 5.43 32.81
CA GLU A 413 2.43 4.88 31.50
C GLU A 413 2.80 5.97 30.50
N ARG A 414 2.00 7.03 30.40
CA ARG A 414 2.31 8.19 29.55
C ARG A 414 3.63 8.85 29.91
N PHE A 415 3.94 8.90 31.19
CA PHE A 415 5.23 9.40 31.66
C PHE A 415 6.38 8.50 31.19
N ASN A 416 6.24 7.19 31.34
CA ASN A 416 7.24 6.22 30.91
C ASN A 416 7.39 6.13 29.40
N THR A 417 6.29 6.17 28.65
CA THR A 417 6.30 6.17 27.19
C THR A 417 7.03 7.40 26.64
N ARG A 418 6.80 8.59 27.20
CA ARG A 418 7.56 9.80 26.82
C ARG A 418 9.05 9.63 27.10
N ARG A 419 9.44 8.97 28.18
CA ARG A 419 10.84 8.70 28.52
C ARG A 419 11.48 7.67 27.57
N ILE A 420 10.73 6.69 27.11
CA ILE A 420 11.16 5.68 26.13
C ILE A 420 11.28 6.35 24.74
N ASN A 421 10.29 7.11 24.31
CA ASN A 421 10.31 7.80 23.05
C ASN A 421 11.44 8.84 22.96
N SER A 422 11.72 9.59 24.04
CA SER A 422 12.87 10.49 24.07
C SER A 422 14.23 9.78 23.97
N LYS A 423 14.31 8.52 24.38
CA LYS A 423 15.50 7.67 24.18
C LYS A 423 15.52 7.05 22.77
N PHE A 424 14.35 6.73 22.20
CA PHE A 424 14.19 6.20 20.85
C PHE A 424 14.49 7.28 19.81
N ASP A 425 13.99 8.50 20.01
CA ASP A 425 14.30 9.64 19.14
C ASP A 425 15.81 9.94 19.13
N LYS A 426 16.47 9.85 20.29
CA LYS A 426 17.92 9.97 20.38
C LYS A 426 18.66 8.83 19.68
N TRP A 427 18.11 7.63 19.69
CA TRP A 427 18.68 6.46 19.04
C TRP A 427 18.57 6.53 17.50
N PHE A 428 17.47 7.06 16.96
CA PHE A 428 17.31 7.30 15.52
C PHE A 428 18.19 8.45 15.00
N VAL A 429 18.47 9.45 15.81
CA VAL A 429 19.38 10.56 15.47
C VAL A 429 20.85 10.12 15.51
N ASP A 430 21.18 9.13 16.35
CA ASP A 430 22.52 8.54 16.48
C ASP A 430 22.73 7.30 15.54
N ALA A 431 21.88 7.06 14.57
CA ALA A 431 21.91 5.86 13.70
C ALA A 431 23.10 5.80 12.71
N GLU A 432 24.07 6.73 12.81
CA GLU A 432 25.39 6.60 12.20
C GLU A 432 26.37 5.72 13.00
N ARG A 433 25.91 5.04 14.07
CA ARG A 433 26.76 4.13 14.84
C ARG A 433 26.80 2.74 14.23
N PRO A 434 28.02 2.12 14.14
CA PRO A 434 28.19 0.77 13.62
C PRO A 434 27.38 -0.27 14.44
N ALA A 435 26.97 -1.35 13.78
CA ALA A 435 26.15 -2.45 14.31
C ALA A 435 26.69 -3.12 15.60
N GLU A 436 27.94 -2.84 15.99
CA GLU A 436 28.59 -3.36 17.19
C GLU A 436 28.06 -2.76 18.52
N ALA A 437 27.25 -1.71 18.45
CA ALA A 437 26.73 -1.02 19.65
C ALA A 437 25.29 -1.39 20.03
N MET A 438 24.70 -2.41 19.44
CA MET A 438 23.36 -2.89 19.85
C MET A 438 23.44 -3.57 21.21
N PRO A 439 22.69 -3.12 22.24
CA PRO A 439 22.57 -3.88 23.47
C PRO A 439 21.90 -5.22 23.15
N SER A 440 22.53 -6.33 23.50
CA SER A 440 22.06 -7.70 23.31
C SER A 440 20.80 -8.09 24.09
N LYS A 441 20.06 -7.13 24.64
CA LYS A 441 18.82 -7.32 25.41
C LYS A 441 17.84 -6.19 25.12
N ALA A 442 17.12 -6.28 24.01
CA ALA A 442 15.75 -5.80 23.97
C ALA A 442 14.88 -6.90 24.59
N VAL A 443 14.62 -6.80 25.87
CA VAL A 443 13.55 -7.57 26.51
C VAL A 443 12.26 -6.85 26.19
N LEU A 444 11.29 -7.61 25.66
CA LEU A 444 9.90 -7.33 25.39
C LEU A 444 9.22 -6.36 26.35
#